data_577e36d778d0151cdea30c6c88bf7b8c
#
_entry.id   577e36d778d0151cdea30c6c88bf7b8c
#
_cell.length_a   1.000
_cell.length_b   1.000
_cell.length_c   1.000
_cell.angle_alpha   90.00
_cell.angle_beta   90.00
_cell.angle_gamma   90.00
#
_symmetry.space_group_name_H-M   'P 1'
#
loop_
_entity.id
_entity.type
_entity.pdbx_description
1 polymer ?
#
loop_
_entity_poly.entity_id
_entity_poly.type
_entity_poly.pdbx_seq_one_letter_code
_entity_poly.pdbx_strand_id
1 'polypeptide(L)'
;DRKNKLFSQMLERLPGFDETNPSAEATIVEVGMGTFPNANLYFGAGRTYDCLLPAAALGSSTLCDVKQDSTQYSKFPKLDIVGVDPNDAMEKYARANFAEAGNKNQNQNQVILRIAHGVAEALPLPSDSADAVVCTLTLCSVFDPKAAVAEIRRVLKPGGSFLFIEHVLATDDASLRAQQIALDGLQAKLADGCHLNRDTLATIENAGFLKLETVERFTLPGFGLISSQIAGIAINA
;
A
#
# COMPACT_ATOMS: atom_id res chain seq x y z
N ASP A 1 -10.07 -9.56 0.32
CA ASP A 1 -9.93 -10.08 -1.04
C ASP A 1 -9.34 -9.06 -2.03
N ARG A 2 -9.94 -7.87 -2.23
CA ARG A 2 -9.46 -6.83 -3.19
C ARG A 2 -7.99 -6.43 -2.98
N LYS A 3 -7.60 -6.16 -1.75
CA LYS A 3 -6.23 -5.79 -1.38
C LYS A 3 -5.25 -6.90 -1.74
N ASN A 4 -5.56 -8.15 -1.40
CA ASN A 4 -4.73 -9.31 -1.74
C ASN A 4 -4.57 -9.46 -3.25
N LYS A 5 -5.66 -9.30 -4.02
CA LYS A 5 -5.63 -9.38 -5.48
C LYS A 5 -4.68 -8.33 -6.09
N LEU A 6 -4.77 -7.07 -5.63
CA LEU A 6 -3.90 -6.00 -6.12
C LEU A 6 -2.43 -6.24 -5.76
N PHE A 7 -2.15 -6.69 -4.53
CA PHE A 7 -0.80 -7.04 -4.13
C PHE A 7 -0.24 -8.19 -4.97
N SER A 8 -1.01 -9.26 -5.20
CA SER A 8 -0.59 -10.35 -6.08
C SER A 8 -0.28 -9.86 -7.48
N GLN A 9 -1.16 -9.05 -8.09
CA GLN A 9 -0.94 -8.48 -9.41
C GLN A 9 0.31 -7.59 -9.50
N MET A 10 0.59 -6.81 -8.46
CA MET A 10 1.81 -5.99 -8.38
C MET A 10 3.06 -6.89 -8.26
N LEU A 11 3.02 -7.87 -7.37
CA LEU A 11 4.16 -8.77 -7.12
C LEU A 11 4.51 -9.61 -8.35
N GLU A 12 3.49 -10.06 -9.12
CA GLU A 12 3.68 -10.79 -10.39
C GLU A 12 4.40 -9.99 -11.48
N ARG A 13 4.48 -8.66 -11.33
CA ARG A 13 5.18 -7.76 -12.26
C ARG A 13 6.62 -7.50 -11.88
N LEU A 14 7.03 -7.90 -10.68
CA LEU A 14 8.39 -7.64 -10.20
C LEU A 14 9.43 -8.43 -11.02
N PRO A 15 10.62 -7.87 -11.23
CA PRO A 15 11.73 -8.60 -11.84
C PRO A 15 12.01 -9.90 -11.09
N GLY A 16 12.18 -10.99 -11.85
CA GLY A 16 12.48 -12.31 -11.29
C GLY A 16 11.30 -13.05 -10.66
N PHE A 17 10.08 -12.55 -10.84
CA PHE A 17 8.88 -13.30 -10.49
C PHE A 17 8.70 -14.54 -11.37
N ASP A 18 9.26 -14.54 -12.56
CA ASP A 18 9.36 -15.70 -13.42
C ASP A 18 10.53 -16.61 -13.01
N GLU A 19 10.42 -17.91 -13.25
CA GLU A 19 11.39 -18.93 -12.85
C GLU A 19 12.78 -18.79 -13.52
N THR A 20 12.96 -17.76 -14.36
CA THR A 20 14.17 -17.59 -15.18
C THR A 20 15.35 -17.00 -14.40
N ASN A 21 15.10 -16.31 -13.27
CA ASN A 21 16.15 -15.70 -12.46
C ASN A 21 15.89 -15.80 -10.94
N PRO A 22 16.21 -16.92 -10.30
CA PRO A 22 15.97 -17.15 -8.87
C PRO A 22 16.82 -16.23 -7.95
N SER A 23 17.79 -15.51 -8.50
CA SER A 23 18.64 -14.55 -7.74
C SER A 23 18.15 -13.10 -7.89
N ALA A 24 17.05 -12.86 -8.58
CA ALA A 24 16.54 -11.50 -8.73
C ALA A 24 16.17 -10.88 -7.39
N GLU A 25 16.47 -9.60 -7.25
CA GLU A 25 16.05 -8.77 -6.12
C GLU A 25 15.11 -7.69 -6.65
N ALA A 26 14.04 -7.43 -5.93
CA ALA A 26 13.11 -6.36 -6.25
C ALA A 26 12.98 -5.40 -5.06
N THR A 27 13.02 -4.12 -5.34
CA THR A 27 12.85 -3.06 -4.34
C THR A 27 11.43 -2.54 -4.35
N ILE A 28 10.75 -2.61 -3.21
CA ILE A 28 9.41 -2.06 -3.00
C ILE A 28 9.49 -0.94 -1.98
N VAL A 29 8.91 0.21 -2.30
CA VAL A 29 8.79 1.33 -1.36
C VAL A 29 7.37 1.40 -0.84
N GLU A 30 7.19 1.34 0.48
CA GLU A 30 5.89 1.57 1.12
C GLU A 30 5.86 2.97 1.74
N VAL A 31 5.07 3.85 1.15
CA VAL A 31 4.93 5.25 1.55
C VAL A 31 3.83 5.39 2.60
N GLY A 32 4.15 6.06 3.71
CA GLY A 32 3.25 6.14 4.86
C GLY A 32 3.04 4.78 5.51
N MET A 33 4.15 4.07 5.73
CA MET A 33 4.12 2.67 6.20
C MET A 33 3.40 2.51 7.54
N GLY A 34 3.43 3.49 8.42
CA GLY A 34 2.86 3.45 9.76
C GLY A 34 3.36 2.24 10.55
N THR A 35 2.43 1.47 11.10
CA THR A 35 2.72 0.22 11.81
C THR A 35 3.00 -0.97 10.89
N PHE A 36 3.06 -0.77 9.59
CA PHE A 36 3.26 -1.81 8.58
C PHE A 36 2.14 -2.88 8.54
N PRO A 37 0.88 -2.46 8.37
CA PRO A 37 -0.25 -3.40 8.33
C PRO A 37 -0.25 -4.30 7.08
N ASN A 38 0.58 -3.98 6.09
CA ASN A 38 0.72 -4.73 4.84
C ASN A 38 1.75 -5.88 4.94
N ALA A 39 2.48 -6.02 6.04
CA ALA A 39 3.59 -6.97 6.20
C ALA A 39 3.24 -8.38 5.70
N ASN A 40 2.10 -8.93 6.12
CA ASN A 40 1.67 -10.28 5.73
C ASN A 40 1.51 -10.47 4.22
N LEU A 41 1.21 -9.41 3.46
CA LEU A 41 1.00 -9.49 2.01
C LEU A 41 2.29 -9.73 1.24
N TYR A 42 3.41 -9.27 1.77
CA TYR A 42 4.73 -9.48 1.16
C TYR A 42 5.29 -10.88 1.42
N PHE A 43 4.90 -11.50 2.53
CA PHE A 43 5.29 -12.88 2.84
C PHE A 43 4.37 -13.93 2.23
N GLY A 44 3.14 -13.54 1.92
CA GLY A 44 2.07 -14.46 1.52
C GLY A 44 1.66 -14.34 0.06
N ALA A 45 2.48 -13.74 -0.81
CA ALA A 45 2.18 -13.62 -2.23
C ALA A 45 1.89 -15.01 -2.84
N GLY A 46 0.65 -15.22 -3.29
CA GLY A 46 0.16 -16.51 -3.79
C GLY A 46 -0.83 -17.22 -2.85
N ARG A 47 -1.13 -16.69 -1.67
CA ARG A 47 -2.17 -17.23 -0.78
C ARG A 47 -3.46 -16.43 -0.89
N THR A 48 -4.57 -17.12 -1.10
CA THR A 48 -5.91 -16.54 -0.92
C THR A 48 -6.20 -16.47 0.58
N TYR A 49 -6.23 -15.26 1.14
CA TYR A 49 -6.69 -15.04 2.51
C TYR A 49 -8.19 -14.75 2.50
N ASP A 50 -8.97 -15.61 3.14
CA ASP A 50 -10.42 -15.45 3.28
C ASP A 50 -10.81 -14.58 4.49
N CYS A 51 -9.97 -13.62 4.89
CA CYS A 51 -10.22 -12.79 6.07
C CYS A 51 -10.39 -11.31 5.74
N LEU A 52 -11.62 -10.86 5.83
CA LEU A 52 -12.13 -9.54 5.43
C LEU A 52 -12.33 -8.55 6.58
N LEU A 53 -11.50 -8.49 7.62
CA LEU A 53 -11.67 -7.41 8.61
C LEU A 53 -10.33 -6.93 9.17
N PRO A 54 -10.17 -5.61 9.41
CA PRO A 54 -9.00 -5.09 10.12
C PRO A 54 -9.01 -5.62 11.57
N ALA A 55 -7.85 -5.99 12.08
CA ALA A 55 -7.65 -6.57 13.41
C ALA A 55 -8.23 -5.72 14.58
N ALA A 56 -8.54 -4.46 14.34
CA ALA A 56 -9.16 -3.55 15.31
C ALA A 56 -10.66 -3.80 15.54
N ALA A 57 -11.34 -4.60 14.70
CA ALA A 57 -12.80 -4.81 14.79
C ALA A 57 -13.19 -6.11 15.48
N LEU A 58 -12.25 -7.01 15.79
CA LEU A 58 -12.54 -8.30 16.39
C LEU A 58 -11.65 -8.57 17.59
N GLY A 59 -12.17 -8.36 18.78
CA GLY A 59 -11.58 -8.78 20.06
C GLY A 59 -11.65 -10.31 20.24
N SER A 60 -11.17 -11.09 19.27
CA SER A 60 -11.02 -12.55 19.45
C SER A 60 -10.19 -13.14 18.32
N SER A 61 -9.25 -14.00 18.67
CA SER A 61 -8.39 -14.79 17.79
C SER A 61 -9.23 -15.80 17.00
N THR A 62 -9.67 -15.45 15.82
CA THR A 62 -10.19 -16.44 14.87
C THR A 62 -9.05 -16.83 13.95
N LEU A 63 -8.49 -18.02 14.17
CA LEU A 63 -7.50 -18.65 13.31
C LEU A 63 -8.12 -18.86 11.92
N CYS A 64 -7.58 -18.18 10.91
CA CYS A 64 -7.83 -18.54 9.51
C CYS A 64 -6.96 -19.74 9.17
N ASP A 65 -7.57 -20.89 8.88
CA ASP A 65 -6.86 -22.07 8.39
C ASP A 65 -6.25 -21.79 7.00
N VAL A 66 -4.94 -21.68 6.95
CA VAL A 66 -4.18 -21.50 5.71
C VAL A 66 -3.81 -22.88 5.18
N LYS A 67 -4.40 -23.30 4.07
CA LYS A 67 -3.91 -24.47 3.34
C LYS A 67 -2.56 -24.11 2.69
N GLN A 68 -1.49 -24.70 3.24
CA GLN A 68 -0.13 -24.51 2.76
C GLN A 68 0.13 -25.42 1.55
N ASP A 69 0.32 -24.81 0.38
CA ASP A 69 1.04 -25.48 -0.71
C ASP A 69 2.51 -25.02 -0.66
N SER A 70 3.36 -25.89 -0.12
CA SER A 70 4.77 -25.59 0.14
C SER A 70 5.64 -25.56 -1.12
N THR A 71 5.11 -25.90 -2.27
CA THR A 71 5.87 -26.01 -3.53
C THR A 71 5.99 -24.72 -4.32
N GLN A 72 5.21 -23.67 -3.98
CA GLN A 72 5.20 -22.38 -4.70
C GLN A 72 6.23 -21.34 -4.21
N TYR A 73 6.92 -21.58 -3.11
CA TYR A 73 7.76 -20.56 -2.45
C TYR A 73 9.13 -20.32 -3.06
N SER A 74 9.61 -21.18 -3.95
CA SER A 74 10.90 -21.02 -4.63
C SER A 74 10.89 -20.01 -5.78
N LYS A 75 9.73 -19.42 -6.08
CA LYS A 75 9.48 -18.63 -7.29
C LYS A 75 9.54 -17.10 -7.08
N PHE A 76 9.67 -16.63 -5.85
CA PHE A 76 9.64 -15.20 -5.57
C PHE A 76 11.05 -14.61 -5.54
N PRO A 77 11.25 -13.41 -6.13
CA PRO A 77 12.48 -12.67 -5.97
C PRO A 77 12.71 -12.33 -4.50
N LYS A 78 13.94 -12.07 -4.12
CA LYS A 78 14.23 -11.46 -2.84
C LYS A 78 13.65 -10.05 -2.80
N LEU A 79 12.82 -9.76 -1.81
CA LEU A 79 12.17 -8.46 -1.66
C LEU A 79 12.94 -7.58 -0.68
N ASP A 80 13.35 -6.42 -1.14
CA ASP A 80 13.90 -5.35 -0.32
C ASP A 80 12.82 -4.28 -0.15
N ILE A 81 12.18 -4.27 1.01
CA ILE A 81 11.09 -3.33 1.32
C ILE A 81 11.68 -2.13 2.05
N VAL A 82 11.46 -0.94 1.51
CA VAL A 82 11.80 0.32 2.14
C VAL A 82 10.53 1.01 2.61
N GLY A 83 10.25 0.94 3.91
CA GLY A 83 9.15 1.67 4.51
C GLY A 83 9.55 3.12 4.78
N VAL A 84 8.76 4.07 4.30
CA VAL A 84 8.97 5.50 4.53
C VAL A 84 7.82 6.05 5.36
N ASP A 85 8.15 6.66 6.51
CA ASP A 85 7.16 7.29 7.40
C ASP A 85 7.79 8.50 8.09
N PRO A 86 7.07 9.62 8.26
CA PRO A 86 7.58 10.78 8.99
C PRO A 86 7.60 10.59 10.52
N ASN A 87 6.87 9.60 11.04
CA ASN A 87 6.72 9.38 12.48
C ASN A 87 7.63 8.26 12.98
N ASP A 88 8.77 8.63 13.58
CA ASP A 88 9.77 7.70 14.13
C ASP A 88 9.17 6.70 15.14
N ALA A 89 8.11 7.08 15.84
CA ALA A 89 7.47 6.21 16.82
C ALA A 89 6.83 4.97 16.18
N MET A 90 6.57 5.00 14.87
CA MET A 90 5.97 3.87 14.14
C MET A 90 6.98 2.76 13.90
N GLU A 91 8.28 3.05 13.82
CA GLU A 91 9.32 2.06 13.48
C GLU A 91 9.27 0.80 14.35
N LYS A 92 9.16 0.97 15.68
CA LYS A 92 9.12 -0.18 16.60
C LYS A 92 7.94 -1.13 16.32
N TYR A 93 6.78 -0.56 15.97
CA TYR A 93 5.59 -1.34 15.65
C TYR A 93 5.70 -2.01 14.28
N ALA A 94 6.24 -1.29 13.31
CA ALA A 94 6.50 -1.83 11.98
C ALA A 94 7.45 -3.02 12.02
N ARG A 95 8.55 -2.92 12.78
CA ARG A 95 9.50 -4.03 12.97
C ARG A 95 8.86 -5.23 13.68
N ALA A 96 8.00 -4.97 14.69
CA ALA A 96 7.30 -6.04 15.38
C ALA A 96 6.32 -6.77 14.44
N ASN A 97 5.53 -6.04 13.66
CA ASN A 97 4.60 -6.62 12.70
C ASN A 97 5.31 -7.34 11.55
N PHE A 98 6.46 -6.83 11.11
CA PHE A 98 7.31 -7.50 10.13
C PHE A 98 7.83 -8.84 10.67
N ALA A 99 8.37 -8.86 11.89
CA ALA A 99 8.86 -10.08 12.51
C ALA A 99 7.75 -11.12 12.72
N GLU A 100 6.57 -10.68 13.15
CA GLU A 100 5.41 -11.55 13.31
C GLU A 100 4.96 -12.16 11.96
N ALA A 101 4.92 -11.35 10.90
CA ALA A 101 4.58 -11.81 9.56
C ALA A 101 5.61 -12.83 9.03
N GLY A 102 6.90 -12.57 9.22
CA GLY A 102 7.98 -13.47 8.84
C GLY A 102 7.93 -14.81 9.59
N ASN A 103 7.68 -14.79 10.90
CA ASN A 103 7.56 -16.00 11.72
C ASN A 103 6.40 -16.89 11.27
N LYS A 104 5.28 -16.30 10.90
CA LYS A 104 4.11 -17.05 10.41
C LYS A 104 4.34 -17.73 9.06
N ASN A 105 5.23 -17.20 8.24
CA ASN A 105 5.37 -17.59 6.84
C ASN A 105 6.63 -18.42 6.52
N GLN A 106 7.50 -18.72 7.47
CA GLN A 106 8.74 -19.54 7.33
C GLN A 106 9.75 -19.09 6.24
N ASN A 107 9.51 -17.96 5.57
CA ASN A 107 10.30 -17.43 4.45
C ASN A 107 11.08 -16.15 4.84
N GLN A 108 11.61 -16.10 6.05
CA GLN A 108 12.26 -14.91 6.60
C GLN A 108 13.46 -14.40 5.79
N ASN A 109 14.12 -15.27 5.04
CA ASN A 109 15.37 -14.92 4.35
C ASN A 109 15.17 -14.24 2.98
N GLN A 110 13.93 -14.17 2.48
CA GLN A 110 13.63 -13.59 1.17
C GLN A 110 13.04 -12.18 1.22
N VAL A 111 12.64 -11.72 2.40
CA VAL A 111 12.08 -10.37 2.59
C VAL A 111 12.90 -9.62 3.61
N ILE A 112 13.41 -8.47 3.22
CA ILE A 112 14.16 -7.55 4.10
C ILE A 112 13.33 -6.29 4.28
N LEU A 113 13.29 -5.73 5.50
CA LEU A 113 12.69 -4.45 5.80
C LEU A 113 13.76 -3.43 6.18
N ARG A 114 13.85 -2.37 5.43
CA ARG A 114 14.55 -1.13 5.77
C ARG A 114 13.53 -0.04 6.09
N ILE A 115 13.81 0.81 7.04
CA ILE A 115 12.94 1.93 7.40
C ILE A 115 13.72 3.21 7.21
N ALA A 116 13.11 4.17 6.53
CA ALA A 116 13.64 5.50 6.31
C ALA A 116 12.64 6.54 6.83
N HIS A 117 13.13 7.52 7.59
CA HIS A 117 12.29 8.62 8.03
C HIS A 117 12.24 9.68 6.94
N GLY A 118 11.03 10.06 6.54
CA GLY A 118 10.81 11.03 5.47
C GLY A 118 9.34 11.25 5.17
N VAL A 119 9.07 12.25 4.35
CA VAL A 119 7.73 12.61 3.89
C VAL A 119 7.54 12.14 2.45
N ALA A 120 6.28 11.92 2.05
CA ALA A 120 5.95 11.45 0.71
C ALA A 120 6.33 12.45 -0.39
N GLU A 121 6.36 13.74 -0.06
CA GLU A 121 6.71 14.85 -0.96
C GLU A 121 8.21 14.98 -1.22
N ALA A 122 9.05 14.26 -0.46
CA ALA A 122 10.51 14.26 -0.61
C ALA A 122 11.05 12.90 -0.15
N LEU A 123 10.84 11.87 -0.96
CA LEU A 123 11.24 10.51 -0.63
C LEU A 123 12.78 10.39 -0.55
N PRO A 124 13.34 9.84 0.53
CA PRO A 124 14.79 9.73 0.75
C PRO A 124 15.40 8.57 -0.07
N LEU A 125 15.04 8.49 -1.36
CA LEU A 125 15.49 7.46 -2.28
C LEU A 125 15.94 8.08 -3.60
N PRO A 126 16.89 7.44 -4.31
CA PRO A 126 17.28 7.85 -5.66
C PRO A 126 16.12 7.76 -6.66
N SER A 127 16.22 8.50 -7.77
CA SER A 127 15.35 8.28 -8.93
C SER A 127 15.58 6.88 -9.50
N ASP A 128 14.53 6.30 -10.11
CA ASP A 128 14.58 5.01 -10.81
C ASP A 128 15.16 3.87 -9.96
N SER A 129 14.86 3.87 -8.65
CA SER A 129 15.42 2.89 -7.70
C SER A 129 14.41 1.82 -7.24
N ALA A 130 13.11 2.07 -7.40
CA ALA A 130 12.04 1.18 -6.94
C ALA A 130 11.38 0.44 -8.11
N ASP A 131 11.19 -0.87 -7.95
CA ASP A 131 10.42 -1.69 -8.90
C ASP A 131 8.91 -1.52 -8.68
N ALA A 132 8.53 -1.28 -7.42
CA ALA A 132 7.16 -0.94 -7.07
C ALA A 132 7.10 0.08 -5.92
N VAL A 133 6.02 0.86 -5.89
CA VAL A 133 5.65 1.72 -4.75
C VAL A 133 4.25 1.33 -4.29
N VAL A 134 4.06 1.25 -2.99
CA VAL A 134 2.77 0.98 -2.35
C VAL A 134 2.38 2.17 -1.48
N CYS A 135 1.14 2.61 -1.61
CA CYS A 135 0.57 3.67 -0.78
C CYS A 135 -0.86 3.29 -0.37
N THR A 136 -1.09 3.18 0.94
CA THR A 136 -2.41 2.78 1.45
C THR A 136 -2.88 3.72 2.54
N LEU A 137 -3.96 4.47 2.29
CA LEU A 137 -4.56 5.45 3.21
C LEU A 137 -3.55 6.51 3.70
N THR A 138 -2.70 6.98 2.78
CA THR A 138 -1.64 7.93 3.08
C THR A 138 -1.81 9.25 2.32
N LEU A 139 -2.19 9.19 1.03
CA LEU A 139 -2.34 10.42 0.20
C LEU A 139 -3.44 11.36 0.72
N CYS A 140 -4.32 10.87 1.56
CA CYS A 140 -5.29 11.72 2.26
C CYS A 140 -4.65 12.63 3.33
N SER A 141 -3.48 12.24 3.90
CA SER A 141 -2.83 12.93 5.02
C SER A 141 -1.58 13.72 4.63
N VAL A 142 -1.00 13.48 3.45
CA VAL A 142 0.18 14.22 2.96
C VAL A 142 -0.13 15.71 2.79
N PHE A 143 0.86 16.57 2.91
CA PHE A 143 0.68 18.01 2.77
C PHE A 143 0.30 18.41 1.33
N ASP A 144 1.05 17.90 0.33
CA ASP A 144 0.80 18.11 -1.10
C ASP A 144 0.72 16.77 -1.85
N PRO A 145 -0.49 16.28 -2.16
CA PRO A 145 -0.67 15.02 -2.90
C PRO A 145 -0.03 15.01 -4.28
N LYS A 146 0.06 16.18 -4.96
CA LYS A 146 0.69 16.26 -6.28
C LYS A 146 2.21 16.09 -6.18
N ALA A 147 2.83 16.74 -5.21
CA ALA A 147 4.26 16.57 -4.93
C ALA A 147 4.56 15.13 -4.50
N ALA A 148 3.73 14.52 -3.65
CA ALA A 148 3.88 13.13 -3.23
C ALA A 148 3.80 12.16 -4.42
N VAL A 149 2.83 12.32 -5.30
CA VAL A 149 2.69 11.45 -6.49
C VAL A 149 3.83 11.69 -7.49
N ALA A 150 4.35 12.92 -7.61
CA ALA A 150 5.53 13.21 -8.43
C ALA A 150 6.79 12.51 -7.88
N GLU A 151 6.98 12.49 -6.56
CA GLU A 151 8.09 11.77 -5.92
C GLU A 151 7.94 10.25 -6.08
N ILE A 152 6.73 9.71 -5.93
CA ILE A 152 6.44 8.30 -6.21
C ILE A 152 6.89 7.95 -7.65
N ARG A 153 6.54 8.77 -8.64
CA ARG A 153 6.98 8.56 -10.01
C ARG A 153 8.48 8.68 -10.18
N ARG A 154 9.11 9.65 -9.51
CA ARG A 154 10.56 9.86 -9.58
C ARG A 154 11.35 8.64 -9.10
N VAL A 155 10.92 8.02 -8.01
CA VAL A 155 11.63 6.86 -7.45
C VAL A 155 11.34 5.56 -8.19
N LEU A 156 10.20 5.47 -8.88
CA LEU A 156 9.85 4.30 -9.69
C LEU A 156 10.73 4.19 -10.93
N LYS A 157 11.25 3.01 -11.18
CA LYS A 157 11.89 2.66 -12.45
C LYS A 157 10.89 2.79 -13.62
N PRO A 158 11.36 2.99 -14.86
CA PRO A 158 10.52 2.83 -16.03
C PRO A 158 9.84 1.45 -16.05
N GLY A 159 8.52 1.41 -16.27
CA GLY A 159 7.72 0.19 -16.18
C GLY A 159 7.37 -0.26 -14.76
N GLY A 160 7.88 0.40 -13.73
CA GLY A 160 7.57 0.12 -12.33
C GLY A 160 6.12 0.38 -11.98
N SER A 161 5.62 -0.28 -10.94
CA SER A 161 4.20 -0.28 -10.55
C SER A 161 3.95 0.59 -9.32
N PHE A 162 2.92 1.44 -9.37
CA PHE A 162 2.39 2.14 -8.21
C PHE A 162 1.05 1.54 -7.81
N LEU A 163 1.00 0.83 -6.69
CA LEU A 163 -0.22 0.31 -6.08
C LEU A 163 -0.76 1.34 -5.09
N PHE A 164 -2.02 1.72 -5.25
CA PHE A 164 -2.70 2.63 -4.34
C PHE A 164 -4.04 2.08 -3.86
N ILE A 165 -4.35 2.35 -2.59
CA ILE A 165 -5.66 2.13 -1.97
C ILE A 165 -5.91 3.33 -1.07
N GLU A 166 -6.85 4.21 -1.45
CA GLU A 166 -7.05 5.48 -0.78
C GLU A 166 -8.52 5.79 -0.57
N HIS A 167 -8.88 6.44 0.53
CA HIS A 167 -10.21 7.03 0.64
C HIS A 167 -10.26 8.37 -0.11
N VAL A 168 -11.42 8.67 -0.64
CA VAL A 168 -11.63 9.84 -1.52
C VAL A 168 -12.96 10.50 -1.25
N LEU A 169 -13.13 11.71 -1.78
CA LEU A 169 -14.41 12.39 -1.82
C LEU A 169 -15.43 11.51 -2.57
N ALA A 170 -16.58 11.31 -1.97
CA ALA A 170 -17.67 10.51 -2.56
C ALA A 170 -18.20 11.17 -3.83
N THR A 171 -18.39 10.38 -4.88
CA THR A 171 -18.98 10.79 -6.17
C THR A 171 -20.44 10.34 -6.29
N ASP A 172 -20.76 9.19 -5.73
CA ASP A 172 -22.04 8.50 -5.96
C ASP A 172 -23.01 8.65 -4.78
N ASP A 173 -22.57 9.25 -3.67
CA ASP A 173 -23.38 9.52 -2.48
C ASP A 173 -23.30 11.02 -2.13
N ALA A 174 -24.33 11.77 -2.50
CA ALA A 174 -24.41 13.21 -2.26
C ALA A 174 -24.46 13.56 -0.75
N SER A 175 -25.07 12.69 0.07
CA SER A 175 -25.13 12.88 1.53
C SER A 175 -23.77 12.72 2.16
N LEU A 176 -23.07 11.63 1.83
CA LEU A 176 -21.70 11.39 2.30
C LEU A 176 -20.76 12.52 1.83
N ARG A 177 -20.85 12.92 0.56
CA ARG A 177 -20.07 14.02 0.00
C ARG A 177 -20.26 15.33 0.79
N ALA A 178 -21.50 15.69 1.10
CA ALA A 178 -21.79 16.88 1.88
C ALA A 178 -21.18 16.82 3.29
N GLN A 179 -21.27 15.66 3.96
CA GLN A 179 -20.67 15.44 5.26
C GLN A 179 -19.13 15.50 5.20
N GLN A 180 -18.51 14.89 4.21
CA GLN A 180 -17.07 14.93 3.99
C GLN A 180 -16.58 16.38 3.83
N ILE A 181 -17.23 17.18 3.02
CA ILE A 181 -16.87 18.59 2.81
C ILE A 181 -17.04 19.40 4.12
N ALA A 182 -18.17 19.20 4.82
CA ALA A 182 -18.45 19.94 6.05
C ALA A 182 -17.49 19.60 7.20
N LEU A 183 -17.03 18.37 7.28
CA LEU A 183 -16.22 17.83 8.38
C LEU A 183 -14.72 17.73 8.07
N ASP A 184 -14.28 18.09 6.86
CA ASP A 184 -12.90 17.97 6.41
C ASP A 184 -11.90 18.64 7.37
N GLY A 185 -12.13 19.88 7.73
CA GLY A 185 -11.23 20.62 8.63
C GLY A 185 -11.18 20.06 10.07
N LEU A 186 -12.27 19.43 10.53
CA LEU A 186 -12.29 18.74 11.82
C LEU A 186 -11.53 17.43 11.74
N GLN A 187 -11.77 16.65 10.69
CA GLN A 187 -11.09 15.39 10.43
C GLN A 187 -9.57 15.60 10.35
N ALA A 188 -9.12 16.57 9.58
CA ALA A 188 -7.69 16.86 9.44
C ALA A 188 -6.99 17.17 10.78
N LYS A 189 -7.71 17.81 11.71
CA LYS A 189 -7.17 18.10 13.06
C LYS A 189 -7.14 16.89 13.99
N LEU A 190 -8.08 15.96 13.85
CA LEU A 190 -8.26 14.83 14.76
C LEU A 190 -7.62 13.53 14.26
N ALA A 191 -7.37 13.42 12.96
CA ALA A 191 -6.92 12.21 12.29
C ALA A 191 -5.64 12.44 11.48
N ASP A 192 -4.64 13.01 12.13
CA ASP A 192 -3.25 13.10 11.65
C ASP A 192 -3.14 13.68 10.23
N GLY A 193 -3.82 14.81 9.99
CA GLY A 193 -3.80 15.49 8.69
C GLY A 193 -4.72 14.89 7.62
N CYS A 194 -5.53 13.89 7.96
CA CYS A 194 -6.39 13.19 7.00
C CYS A 194 -7.51 14.09 6.47
N HIS A 195 -7.48 14.40 5.18
CA HIS A 195 -8.49 15.17 4.46
C HIS A 195 -9.54 14.28 3.80
N LEU A 196 -10.84 14.61 3.99
CA LEU A 196 -11.96 13.85 3.46
C LEU A 196 -12.35 14.24 2.03
N ASN A 197 -11.92 15.41 1.56
CA ASN A 197 -12.43 16.07 0.36
C ASN A 197 -11.49 15.95 -0.86
N ARG A 198 -10.46 15.11 -0.77
CA ARG A 198 -9.47 14.94 -1.86
C ARG A 198 -10.00 14.08 -2.99
N ASP A 199 -9.79 14.53 -4.23
CA ASP A 199 -9.90 13.69 -5.43
C ASP A 199 -8.52 13.12 -5.78
N THR A 200 -8.12 12.11 -5.01
CA THR A 200 -6.81 11.47 -5.16
C THR A 200 -6.70 10.75 -6.50
N LEU A 201 -7.81 10.21 -7.03
CA LEU A 201 -7.78 9.57 -8.35
C LEU A 201 -7.41 10.55 -9.44
N ALA A 202 -8.06 11.72 -9.49
CA ALA A 202 -7.71 12.75 -10.45
C ALA A 202 -6.25 13.23 -10.31
N THR A 203 -5.72 13.27 -9.09
CA THR A 203 -4.29 13.57 -8.86
C THR A 203 -3.39 12.53 -9.51
N ILE A 204 -3.69 11.24 -9.35
CA ILE A 204 -2.91 10.14 -9.94
C ILE A 204 -3.06 10.13 -11.48
N GLU A 205 -4.28 10.27 -11.99
CA GLU A 205 -4.56 10.31 -13.44
C GLU A 205 -3.79 11.43 -14.16
N ASN A 206 -3.68 12.60 -13.52
CA ASN A 206 -2.98 13.75 -14.10
C ASN A 206 -1.48 13.78 -13.81
N ALA A 207 -0.94 12.78 -13.12
CA ALA A 207 0.48 12.74 -12.78
C ALA A 207 1.39 12.29 -13.93
N GLY A 208 0.84 11.78 -15.04
CA GLY A 208 1.60 11.36 -16.23
C GLY A 208 2.17 9.95 -16.14
N PHE A 209 1.51 9.04 -15.44
CA PHE A 209 1.77 7.60 -15.57
C PHE A 209 1.47 7.13 -16.99
N LEU A 210 2.18 6.10 -17.45
CA LEU A 210 1.98 5.51 -18.78
C LEU A 210 0.55 4.99 -18.96
N LYS A 211 0.04 4.31 -17.93
CA LYS A 211 -1.35 3.81 -17.88
C LYS A 211 -1.78 3.53 -16.44
N LEU A 212 -3.08 3.52 -16.23
CA LEU A 212 -3.70 3.03 -15.02
C LEU A 212 -4.38 1.69 -15.31
N GLU A 213 -4.16 0.72 -14.45
CA GLU A 213 -4.74 -0.62 -14.55
C GLU A 213 -5.54 -0.96 -13.31
N THR A 214 -6.59 -1.78 -13.47
CA THR A 214 -7.38 -2.30 -12.35
C THR A 214 -7.88 -1.21 -11.40
N VAL A 215 -8.30 -0.04 -11.95
CA VAL A 215 -8.84 1.05 -11.14
C VAL A 215 -10.27 0.73 -10.77
N GLU A 216 -10.54 0.70 -9.47
CA GLU A 216 -11.88 0.46 -8.92
C GLU A 216 -12.25 1.58 -7.94
N ARG A 217 -13.50 2.06 -8.01
CA ARG A 217 -14.16 2.82 -6.93
C ARG A 217 -15.09 1.88 -6.18
N PHE A 218 -15.11 1.96 -4.85
CA PHE A 218 -15.95 1.10 -4.03
C PHE A 218 -16.27 1.76 -2.69
N THR A 219 -17.29 1.24 -2.03
CA THR A 219 -17.68 1.67 -0.69
C THR A 219 -17.36 0.58 0.32
N LEU A 220 -16.74 0.96 1.44
CA LEU A 220 -16.52 0.09 2.59
C LEU A 220 -17.63 0.31 3.63
N PRO A 221 -18.58 -0.64 3.80
CA PRO A 221 -19.62 -0.51 4.80
C PRO A 221 -19.02 -0.39 6.22
N GLY A 222 -19.59 0.51 7.03
CA GLY A 222 -19.13 0.71 8.41
C GLY A 222 -17.96 1.65 8.61
N PHE A 223 -17.34 2.19 7.53
CA PHE A 223 -16.21 3.11 7.61
C PHE A 223 -16.60 4.61 7.66
N GLY A 224 -17.88 4.92 7.76
CA GLY A 224 -18.37 6.29 7.93
C GLY A 224 -17.84 7.25 6.85
N LEU A 225 -17.24 8.34 7.27
CA LEU A 225 -16.75 9.40 6.36
C LEU A 225 -15.64 8.96 5.40
N ILE A 226 -14.90 7.92 5.73
CA ILE A 226 -13.83 7.38 4.85
C ILE A 226 -14.28 6.15 4.06
N SER A 227 -15.58 5.90 3.96
CA SER A 227 -16.13 4.70 3.29
C SER A 227 -15.95 4.72 1.77
N SER A 228 -15.92 5.88 1.12
CA SER A 228 -15.66 5.99 -0.32
C SER A 228 -14.17 5.78 -0.59
N GLN A 229 -13.84 4.77 -1.37
CA GLN A 229 -12.47 4.32 -1.61
C GLN A 229 -12.16 4.21 -3.10
N ILE A 230 -10.90 4.33 -3.43
CA ILE A 230 -10.31 3.92 -4.72
C ILE A 230 -9.21 2.92 -4.49
N ALA A 231 -9.00 2.05 -5.46
CA ALA A 231 -7.83 1.17 -5.49
C ALA A 231 -7.40 0.92 -6.93
N GLY A 232 -6.11 0.72 -7.17
CA GLY A 232 -5.60 0.47 -8.51
C GLY A 232 -4.10 0.32 -8.57
N ILE A 233 -3.62 0.11 -9.79
CA ILE A 233 -2.19 0.07 -10.13
C ILE A 233 -1.95 1.04 -11.28
N ALA A 234 -0.98 1.95 -11.12
CA ALA A 234 -0.46 2.81 -12.17
C ALA A 234 0.93 2.35 -12.59
N ILE A 235 1.23 2.40 -13.88
CA ILE A 235 2.51 1.98 -14.44
C ILE A 235 3.31 3.22 -14.83
N ASN A 236 4.56 3.31 -14.36
CA ASN A 236 5.45 4.43 -14.68
C ASN A 236 5.91 4.38 -16.14
N ALA A 237 6.20 5.56 -16.70
CA ALA A 237 6.65 5.71 -18.10
C ALA A 237 8.10 5.30 -18.29
#